data_708aae8af5b558866957a3b0b0ce3e6f
#
_entry.id   708aae8af5b558866957a3b0b0ce3e6f
#
_cell.length_a   1.000
_cell.length_b   1.000
_cell.length_c   1.000
_cell.angle_alpha   90.00
_cell.angle_beta   90.00
_cell.angle_gamma   90.00
#
_symmetry.space_group_name_H-M   'P 1'
#
loop_
_entity.id
_entity.type
_entity.pdbx_description
1 polymer ?
#
loop_
_entity_poly.entity_id
_entity_poly.type
_entity_poly.pdbx_seq_one_letter_code
_entity_poly.pdbx_strand_id
1 'polypeptide(L)'
;MAPADECEYTYHELIKVLNGETQPEDYAGVSSAYKLLANDVSVIKDTVPGYEKDKQLSIEDFSTENFGNFQRMYSLLVGDRPYATTEVNNKVRSCIFSQTATMEKKWANLQSMENEMVMKVITGKSDISAYDEFVKNWKSEGGDTILEEVAEY
;
A
#
# COMPACT_ATOMS: atom_id res chain seq x y z
N MET A 1 4.79 -9.65 1.90
CA MET A 1 3.92 -8.47 2.07
C MET A 1 4.78 -7.27 1.71
N ALA A 2 4.31 -6.34 0.92
CA ALA A 2 5.06 -5.12 0.60
C ALA A 2 5.17 -4.24 1.87
N PRO A 3 6.28 -3.48 2.05
CA PRO A 3 6.38 -2.50 3.12
C PRO A 3 5.28 -1.44 3.01
N ALA A 4 4.84 -0.90 4.15
CA ALA A 4 3.79 0.11 4.18
C ALA A 4 4.20 1.44 3.50
N ASP A 5 5.50 1.65 3.31
CA ASP A 5 6.11 2.81 2.68
C ASP A 5 6.62 2.54 1.25
N GLU A 6 6.23 1.41 0.65
CA GLU A 6 6.74 1.00 -0.67
C GLU A 6 6.50 2.07 -1.74
N CYS A 7 5.30 2.64 -1.82
CA CYS A 7 4.97 3.66 -2.81
C CYS A 7 5.77 4.94 -2.60
N GLU A 8 5.83 5.44 -1.36
CA GLU A 8 6.60 6.63 -1.00
C GLU A 8 8.10 6.44 -1.30
N TYR A 9 8.67 5.31 -0.86
CA TYR A 9 10.07 4.98 -1.12
C TYR A 9 10.35 4.86 -2.60
N THR A 10 9.56 4.08 -3.34
CA THR A 10 9.74 3.87 -4.78
C THR A 10 9.64 5.19 -5.54
N TYR A 11 8.67 6.03 -5.25
CA TYR A 11 8.53 7.36 -5.87
C TYR A 11 9.83 8.18 -5.74
N HIS A 12 10.35 8.30 -4.51
CA HIS A 12 11.55 9.09 -4.26
C HIS A 12 12.79 8.54 -4.96
N GLU A 13 12.96 7.21 -4.98
CA GLU A 13 14.08 6.58 -5.68
C GLU A 13 14.00 6.77 -7.20
N LEU A 14 12.80 6.68 -7.78
CA LEU A 14 12.59 6.95 -9.21
C LEU A 14 12.92 8.41 -9.57
N ILE A 15 12.53 9.35 -8.72
CA ILE A 15 12.87 10.78 -8.93
C ILE A 15 14.38 11.01 -8.86
N LYS A 16 15.11 10.34 -7.95
CA LYS A 16 16.58 10.43 -7.89
C LYS A 16 17.23 9.93 -9.20
N VAL A 17 16.76 8.82 -9.77
CA VAL A 17 17.26 8.31 -11.05
C VAL A 17 16.96 9.28 -12.19
N LEU A 18 15.77 9.85 -12.25
CA LEU A 18 15.40 10.85 -13.25
C LEU A 18 16.21 12.13 -13.12
N ASN A 19 16.51 12.56 -11.90
CA ASN A 19 17.40 13.71 -11.64
C ASN A 19 18.88 13.41 -11.92
N GLY A 20 19.25 12.16 -12.17
CA GLY A 20 20.65 11.75 -12.35
C GLY A 20 21.45 11.70 -11.04
N GLU A 21 20.81 11.68 -9.90
CA GLU A 21 21.44 11.59 -8.58
C GLU A 21 21.92 10.17 -8.26
N THR A 22 21.24 9.17 -8.83
CA THR A 22 21.57 7.74 -8.76
C THR A 22 21.45 7.11 -10.14
N GLN A 23 22.07 5.92 -10.32
CA GLN A 23 22.00 5.16 -11.55
C GLN A 23 21.26 3.83 -11.30
N PRO A 24 20.66 3.20 -12.33
CA PRO A 24 19.96 1.92 -12.17
C PRO A 24 20.82 0.81 -11.53
N GLU A 25 22.13 0.85 -11.77
CA GLU A 25 23.09 -0.12 -11.25
C GLU A 25 23.22 -0.08 -9.72
N ASP A 26 22.95 1.07 -9.11
CA ASP A 26 23.00 1.26 -7.66
C ASP A 26 21.91 0.44 -6.93
N TYR A 27 20.91 -0.02 -7.67
CA TYR A 27 19.78 -0.79 -7.14
C TYR A 27 19.90 -2.31 -7.32
N ALA A 28 21.03 -2.81 -7.83
CA ALA A 28 21.23 -4.24 -8.07
C ALA A 28 21.16 -5.10 -6.79
N GLY A 29 21.44 -4.51 -5.61
CA GLY A 29 21.41 -5.17 -4.30
C GLY A 29 20.20 -4.78 -3.43
N VAL A 30 19.18 -4.18 -4.01
CA VAL A 30 18.00 -3.72 -3.25
C VAL A 30 17.31 -4.89 -2.53
N SER A 31 16.83 -4.63 -1.32
CA SER A 31 16.11 -5.62 -0.51
C SER A 31 14.96 -6.26 -1.28
N SER A 32 14.77 -7.56 -1.08
CA SER A 32 13.61 -8.30 -1.63
C SER A 32 12.25 -7.75 -1.18
N ALA A 33 12.23 -6.87 -0.18
CA ALA A 33 11.03 -6.15 0.23
C ALA A 33 10.54 -5.18 -0.86
N TYR A 34 11.46 -4.63 -1.67
CA TYR A 34 11.17 -3.70 -2.78
C TYR A 34 11.46 -4.38 -4.13
N LYS A 35 10.87 -5.54 -4.35
CA LYS A 35 11.17 -6.44 -5.48
C LYS A 35 11.13 -5.79 -6.85
N LEU A 36 10.25 -4.82 -7.04
CA LEU A 36 10.01 -4.21 -8.35
C LEU A 36 10.92 -3.02 -8.62
N LEU A 37 11.53 -2.43 -7.60
CA LEU A 37 12.30 -1.20 -7.72
C LEU A 37 13.46 -1.33 -8.72
N ALA A 38 14.22 -2.44 -8.68
CA ALA A 38 15.33 -2.65 -9.62
C ALA A 38 14.85 -2.67 -11.09
N ASN A 39 13.68 -3.27 -11.36
CA ASN A 39 13.08 -3.22 -12.69
C ASN A 39 12.57 -1.81 -13.02
N ASP A 40 11.89 -1.17 -12.09
CA ASP A 40 11.32 0.17 -12.27
C ASP A 40 12.41 1.18 -12.64
N VAL A 41 13.54 1.20 -11.91
CA VAL A 41 14.66 2.10 -12.20
C VAL A 41 15.35 1.80 -13.52
N SER A 42 15.35 0.55 -13.99
CA SER A 42 15.97 0.17 -15.26
C SER A 42 15.21 0.69 -16.49
N VAL A 43 13.91 0.89 -16.38
CA VAL A 43 13.04 1.28 -17.50
C VAL A 43 12.58 2.74 -17.46
N ILE A 44 12.83 3.44 -16.34
CA ILE A 44 12.21 4.75 -16.09
C ILE A 44 12.62 5.82 -17.10
N LYS A 45 13.91 5.89 -17.47
CA LYS A 45 14.41 6.92 -18.41
C LYS A 45 13.81 6.77 -19.80
N ASP A 46 13.61 5.53 -20.24
CA ASP A 46 12.98 5.24 -21.54
C ASP A 46 11.47 5.43 -21.49
N THR A 47 10.86 5.25 -20.31
CA THR A 47 9.42 5.39 -20.13
C THR A 47 9.01 6.85 -19.89
N VAL A 48 9.90 7.69 -19.37
CA VAL A 48 9.62 9.12 -19.07
C VAL A 48 10.61 10.05 -19.79
N PRO A 49 10.68 10.01 -21.12
CA PRO A 49 11.63 10.83 -21.89
C PRO A 49 11.34 12.34 -21.79
N GLY A 50 10.12 12.72 -21.43
CA GLY A 50 9.71 14.12 -21.23
C GLY A 50 9.97 14.65 -19.83
N TYR A 51 10.77 13.94 -18.99
CA TYR A 51 11.06 14.40 -17.65
C TYR A 51 11.93 15.66 -17.64
N GLU A 52 11.46 16.66 -16.90
CA GLU A 52 12.22 17.85 -16.55
C GLU A 52 12.16 18.02 -15.04
N LYS A 53 13.31 18.40 -14.43
CA LYS A 53 13.39 18.60 -12.98
C LYS A 53 12.37 19.67 -12.53
N ASP A 54 11.69 19.37 -11.41
CA ASP A 54 10.68 20.24 -10.80
C ASP A 54 9.38 20.41 -11.62
N LYS A 55 9.29 19.80 -12.80
CA LYS A 55 8.06 19.77 -13.59
C LYS A 55 7.07 18.75 -13.01
N GLN A 56 5.82 19.14 -12.90
CA GLN A 56 4.76 18.18 -12.65
C GLN A 56 4.51 17.36 -13.90
N LEU A 57 4.72 16.05 -13.80
CA LEU A 57 4.51 15.12 -14.90
C LEU A 57 3.03 15.03 -15.31
N SER A 58 2.81 14.98 -16.61
CA SER A 58 1.52 14.73 -17.26
C SER A 58 1.63 13.50 -18.16
N ILE A 59 0.52 13.01 -18.69
CA ILE A 59 0.49 11.84 -19.55
C ILE A 59 1.39 11.97 -20.80
N GLU A 60 1.58 13.19 -21.29
CA GLU A 60 2.36 13.51 -22.49
C GLU A 60 3.87 13.35 -22.29
N ASP A 61 4.33 13.30 -21.03
CA ASP A 61 5.73 13.12 -20.67
C ASP A 61 6.17 11.64 -20.72
N PHE A 62 5.23 10.73 -20.95
CA PHE A 62 5.46 9.30 -20.93
C PHE A 62 5.45 8.68 -22.34
N SER A 63 6.38 7.75 -22.58
CA SER A 63 6.32 6.86 -23.73
C SER A 63 5.27 5.77 -23.51
N THR A 64 4.44 5.53 -24.51
CA THR A 64 3.44 4.45 -24.53
C THR A 64 3.87 3.23 -25.34
N GLU A 65 5.11 3.19 -25.84
CA GLU A 65 5.64 2.07 -26.62
C GLU A 65 5.56 0.75 -25.88
N ASN A 66 5.90 0.77 -24.58
CA ASN A 66 5.62 -0.35 -23.68
C ASN A 66 4.50 0.03 -22.74
N PHE A 67 3.30 -0.46 -23.03
CA PHE A 67 2.10 -0.09 -22.25
C PHE A 67 2.16 -0.54 -20.79
N GLY A 68 2.80 -1.66 -20.47
CA GLY A 68 3.00 -2.13 -19.10
C GLY A 68 3.90 -1.18 -18.30
N ASN A 69 5.03 -0.78 -18.88
CA ASN A 69 5.94 0.19 -18.26
C ASN A 69 5.25 1.55 -18.10
N PHE A 70 4.53 2.01 -19.13
CA PHE A 70 3.74 3.24 -19.06
C PHE A 70 2.76 3.22 -17.88
N GLN A 71 1.90 2.19 -17.79
CA GLN A 71 0.91 2.09 -16.72
C GLN A 71 1.57 2.12 -15.34
N ARG A 72 2.65 1.36 -15.17
CA ARG A 72 3.37 1.29 -13.91
C ARG A 72 4.01 2.62 -13.53
N MET A 73 4.77 3.23 -14.44
CA MET A 73 5.45 4.50 -14.17
C MET A 73 4.46 5.64 -13.97
N TYR A 74 3.38 5.67 -14.74
CA TYR A 74 2.32 6.68 -14.56
C TYR A 74 1.64 6.54 -13.19
N SER A 75 1.34 5.32 -12.76
CA SER A 75 0.78 5.08 -11.42
C SER A 75 1.73 5.55 -10.31
N LEU A 76 3.01 5.20 -10.39
CA LEU A 76 3.99 5.55 -9.37
C LEU A 76 4.33 7.05 -9.33
N LEU A 77 4.49 7.69 -10.49
CA LEU A 77 4.98 9.07 -10.57
C LEU A 77 3.87 10.13 -10.55
N VAL A 78 2.69 9.78 -11.02
CA VAL A 78 1.53 10.68 -11.05
C VAL A 78 0.50 10.28 -10.01
N GLY A 79 0.11 9.00 -9.97
CA GLY A 79 -0.89 8.50 -9.04
C GLY A 79 -0.44 8.54 -7.57
N ASP A 80 0.75 8.05 -7.28
CA ASP A 80 1.28 8.00 -5.91
C ASP A 80 1.96 9.30 -5.46
N ARG A 81 2.22 10.25 -6.39
CA ARG A 81 2.85 11.53 -6.07
C ARG A 81 2.21 12.28 -4.91
N PRO A 82 0.87 12.47 -4.85
CA PRO A 82 0.24 13.16 -3.71
C PRO A 82 0.56 12.48 -2.39
N TYR A 83 0.57 11.15 -2.35
CA TYR A 83 0.91 10.37 -1.16
C TYR A 83 2.39 10.55 -0.77
N ALA A 84 3.30 10.51 -1.74
CA ALA A 84 4.74 10.60 -1.52
C ALA A 84 5.22 12.03 -1.15
N THR A 85 4.53 13.07 -1.64
CA THR A 85 4.97 14.47 -1.49
C THR A 85 4.14 15.26 -0.47
N THR A 86 3.02 14.72 0.01
CA THR A 86 2.20 15.39 1.03
C THR A 86 2.69 15.01 2.41
N GLU A 87 3.05 16.00 3.21
CA GLU A 87 3.37 15.78 4.62
C GLU A 87 2.07 15.40 5.37
N VAL A 88 2.00 14.14 5.80
CA VAL A 88 0.87 13.65 6.59
C VAL A 88 1.18 13.85 8.06
N ASN A 89 0.50 14.83 8.67
CA ASN A 89 0.54 15.03 10.12
C ASN A 89 -0.18 13.87 10.84
N ASN A 90 0.35 13.49 12.01
CA ASN A 90 -0.22 12.43 12.84
C ASN A 90 -0.23 11.03 12.19
N LYS A 91 0.80 10.67 11.44
CA LYS A 91 1.00 9.27 11.00
C LYS A 91 1.08 8.35 12.22
N VAL A 92 0.09 7.48 12.36
CA VAL A 92 0.11 6.39 13.35
C VAL A 92 0.53 5.12 12.62
N ARG A 93 1.68 4.57 12.99
CA ARG A 93 2.16 3.28 12.47
C ARG A 93 1.81 2.17 13.45
N SER A 94 1.45 1.01 12.93
CA SER A 94 1.31 -0.18 13.77
C SER A 94 2.65 -0.49 14.44
N CYS A 95 2.61 -0.79 15.73
CA CYS A 95 3.75 -1.32 16.49
C CYS A 95 3.74 -2.85 16.56
N ILE A 96 2.68 -3.51 16.03
CA ILE A 96 2.48 -4.95 16.08
C ILE A 96 2.75 -5.53 14.69
N PHE A 97 3.76 -6.39 14.59
CA PHE A 97 4.23 -7.00 13.36
C PHE A 97 4.06 -8.52 13.33
N SER A 98 3.52 -9.10 14.41
CA SER A 98 3.22 -10.52 14.55
C SER A 98 1.79 -10.71 15.03
N GLN A 99 1.23 -11.89 14.76
CA GLN A 99 -0.08 -12.24 15.29
C GLN A 99 0.05 -12.60 16.76
N THR A 100 -0.96 -12.23 17.55
CA THR A 100 -1.11 -12.70 18.93
C THR A 100 -1.59 -14.16 18.94
N ALA A 101 -1.49 -14.82 20.09
CA ALA A 101 -1.90 -16.22 20.22
C ALA A 101 -3.38 -16.47 19.89
N THR A 102 -4.25 -15.49 20.16
CA THR A 102 -5.67 -15.56 19.82
C THR A 102 -5.90 -15.20 18.35
N MET A 103 -5.15 -14.27 17.78
CA MET A 103 -5.21 -13.96 16.34
C MET A 103 -4.88 -15.20 15.49
N GLU A 104 -3.83 -15.94 15.83
CA GLU A 104 -3.45 -17.14 15.08
C GLU A 104 -4.60 -18.15 14.95
N LYS A 105 -5.45 -18.23 15.97
CA LYS A 105 -6.54 -19.22 16.05
C LYS A 105 -7.87 -18.70 15.52
N LYS A 106 -8.16 -17.43 15.69
CA LYS A 106 -9.51 -16.89 15.52
C LYS A 106 -9.63 -15.77 14.46
N TRP A 107 -8.51 -15.17 14.05
CA TRP A 107 -8.54 -14.00 13.16
C TRP A 107 -9.25 -14.26 11.83
N ALA A 108 -8.99 -15.42 11.21
CA ALA A 108 -9.64 -15.79 9.96
C ALA A 108 -11.16 -15.89 10.08
N ASN A 109 -11.66 -16.42 11.20
CA ASN A 109 -13.09 -16.50 11.47
C ASN A 109 -13.70 -15.12 11.70
N LEU A 110 -13.04 -14.28 12.50
CA LEU A 110 -13.50 -12.91 12.77
C LEU A 110 -13.56 -12.06 11.49
N GLN A 111 -12.57 -12.16 10.61
CA GLN A 111 -12.57 -11.51 9.29
C GLN A 111 -13.69 -12.04 8.39
N SER A 112 -13.96 -13.34 8.43
CA SER A 112 -15.06 -13.92 7.66
C SER A 112 -16.43 -13.40 8.12
N MET A 113 -16.64 -13.29 9.43
CA MET A 113 -17.85 -12.70 10.01
C MET A 113 -18.03 -11.24 9.60
N GLU A 114 -16.95 -10.45 9.61
CA GLU A 114 -16.96 -9.05 9.16
C GLU A 114 -17.34 -8.94 7.68
N ASN A 115 -16.67 -9.68 6.82
CA ASN A 115 -16.95 -9.69 5.38
C ASN A 115 -18.41 -10.12 5.09
N GLU A 116 -18.90 -11.12 5.78
CA GLU A 116 -20.28 -11.59 5.62
C GLU A 116 -21.29 -10.52 6.03
N MET A 117 -21.07 -9.85 7.15
CA MET A 117 -21.91 -8.75 7.62
C MET A 117 -21.93 -7.61 6.60
N VAL A 118 -20.74 -7.13 6.17
CA VAL A 118 -20.63 -6.06 5.17
C VAL A 118 -21.35 -6.42 3.87
N MET A 119 -21.14 -7.63 3.36
CA MET A 119 -21.81 -8.09 2.13
C MET A 119 -23.31 -8.19 2.28
N LYS A 120 -23.84 -8.62 3.43
CA LYS A 120 -25.29 -8.65 3.68
C LYS A 120 -25.90 -7.26 3.67
N VAL A 121 -25.23 -6.26 4.27
CA VAL A 121 -25.70 -4.87 4.28
C VAL A 121 -25.64 -4.26 2.88
N ILE A 122 -24.50 -4.38 2.18
CA ILE A 122 -24.33 -3.81 0.83
C ILE A 122 -25.33 -4.41 -0.17
N THR A 123 -25.63 -5.70 -0.06
CA THR A 123 -26.59 -6.37 -0.95
C THR A 123 -28.04 -6.21 -0.54
N GLY A 124 -28.33 -5.47 0.53
CA GLY A 124 -29.70 -5.26 1.03
C GLY A 124 -30.34 -6.49 1.69
N LYS A 125 -29.55 -7.53 2.00
CA LYS A 125 -30.03 -8.72 2.72
C LYS A 125 -30.22 -8.50 4.20
N SER A 126 -29.54 -7.50 4.76
CA SER A 126 -29.67 -7.08 6.15
C SER A 126 -29.68 -5.55 6.23
N ASP A 127 -30.43 -5.02 7.20
CA ASP A 127 -30.38 -3.61 7.53
C ASP A 127 -29.09 -3.28 8.30
N ILE A 128 -28.65 -2.01 8.25
CA ILE A 128 -27.45 -1.54 8.94
C ILE A 128 -27.53 -1.77 10.47
N SER A 129 -28.72 -1.85 11.05
CA SER A 129 -28.93 -2.17 12.48
C SER A 129 -28.37 -3.55 12.88
N ALA A 130 -28.15 -4.46 11.92
CA ALA A 130 -27.48 -5.73 12.16
C ALA A 130 -26.01 -5.58 12.63
N TYR A 131 -25.43 -4.38 12.46
CA TYR A 131 -24.06 -4.07 12.90
C TYR A 131 -23.87 -4.21 14.41
N ASP A 132 -24.85 -3.79 15.21
CA ASP A 132 -24.75 -3.87 16.67
C ASP A 132 -24.70 -5.32 17.18
N GLU A 133 -25.45 -6.21 16.53
CA GLU A 133 -25.42 -7.65 16.84
C GLU A 133 -24.09 -8.27 16.37
N PHE A 134 -23.63 -7.89 15.18
CA PHE A 134 -22.32 -8.31 14.68
C PHE A 134 -21.20 -7.93 15.67
N VAL A 135 -21.16 -6.69 16.16
CA VAL A 135 -20.13 -6.24 17.11
C VAL A 135 -20.13 -7.08 18.38
N LYS A 136 -21.31 -7.40 18.94
CA LYS A 136 -21.42 -8.28 20.11
C LYS A 136 -20.86 -9.67 19.84
N ASN A 137 -21.23 -10.25 18.71
CA ASN A 137 -20.76 -11.59 18.31
C ASN A 137 -19.25 -11.59 18.03
N TRP A 138 -18.73 -10.59 17.33
CA TRP A 138 -17.30 -10.45 17.04
C TRP A 138 -16.48 -10.39 18.34
N LYS A 139 -16.92 -9.60 19.31
CA LYS A 139 -16.29 -9.48 20.63
C LYS A 139 -16.29 -10.81 21.36
N SER A 140 -17.44 -11.47 21.46
CA SER A 140 -17.59 -12.75 22.20
C SER A 140 -16.81 -13.91 21.54
N GLU A 141 -16.63 -13.87 20.22
CA GLU A 141 -15.88 -14.89 19.47
C GLU A 141 -14.36 -14.74 19.59
N GLY A 142 -13.87 -13.75 20.33
CA GLY A 142 -12.46 -13.57 20.65
C GLY A 142 -11.90 -12.20 20.33
N GLY A 143 -12.73 -11.31 19.80
CA GLY A 143 -12.32 -9.94 19.50
C GLY A 143 -11.85 -9.19 20.75
N ASP A 144 -12.55 -9.29 21.86
CA ASP A 144 -12.16 -8.62 23.12
C ASP A 144 -10.81 -9.18 23.63
N THR A 145 -10.59 -10.49 23.58
CA THR A 145 -9.30 -11.09 23.97
C THR A 145 -8.16 -10.59 23.09
N ILE A 146 -8.38 -10.47 21.77
CA ILE A 146 -7.37 -9.91 20.85
C ILE A 146 -7.06 -8.45 21.19
N LEU A 147 -8.10 -7.65 21.51
CA LEU A 147 -7.88 -6.25 21.90
C LEU A 147 -7.08 -6.12 23.20
N GLU A 148 -7.31 -7.00 24.18
CA GLU A 148 -6.52 -7.07 25.40
C GLU A 148 -5.08 -7.48 25.12
N GLU A 149 -4.84 -8.54 24.35
CA GLU A 149 -3.50 -8.99 23.95
C GLU A 149 -2.74 -7.89 23.19
N VAL A 150 -3.41 -7.12 22.33
CA VAL A 150 -2.83 -6.00 21.57
C VAL A 150 -2.49 -4.81 22.47
N ALA A 151 -3.29 -4.57 23.51
CA ALA A 151 -3.05 -3.47 24.45
C ALA A 151 -1.83 -3.70 25.38
N GLU A 152 -1.35 -4.94 25.47
CA GLU A 152 -0.17 -5.32 26.26
C GLU A 152 1.16 -5.15 25.47
N TYR A 153 1.08 -4.87 24.15
CA TYR A 153 2.26 -4.61 23.29
C TYR A 153 2.73 -3.16 23.38
#